data_f004a2022e0eb78ae879c8c620aad0d8
#
_entry.id   f004a2022e0eb78ae879c8c620aad0d8
#
_cell.length_a   1.000
_cell.length_b   1.000
_cell.length_c   1.000
_cell.angle_alpha   90.00
_cell.angle_beta   90.00
_cell.angle_gamma   90.00
#
_symmetry.space_group_name_H-M   'P 1'
#
loop_
_entity.id
_entity.type
_entity.pdbx_description
1 polymer ?
#
loop_
_entity_poly.entity_id
_entity_poly.type
_entity_poly.pdbx_seq_one_letter_code
_entity_poly.pdbx_strand_id
1 'polypeptide(L)'
;MPITPYTGPFGRPELQHLLRRSLFGCTTADRAHFEGMSLDQVVNELLTFTNDTTPPVRAYTDENGDPNGIDAAVPFGSTWVDTPITPLNDTDVIEVRIRSFAAWWMGLMRGQQRNLREKLTLFWHNHLPTQVSIVYQSEMQYRQNQLLRSGCKGNFKQLIHDVSVEPAMLFYLNGYLNVAAAPDENYARELFELFTLGQGSGYTEADVQAAARVLTGWTFMVENGGTPVLPQTLFFPPNHTASDKQFSAFFNNTVIQGQTGPDAGETELNALLDMILAVPECSRFICRELYRFFVHGEISAEAEAEVIGPLAQLFRENVDAPDQIAIVLRALLTSDHFFSNAIRGCMVKNPVDLVVGDLRLFDFPIPDPGLVEARYLVDLEHYWLTAYAGMNLMAPPNVAGWPAYYLYPSYDELWLDTATYPQRNNSLLAVVYGSVETPSNTVQPGSADLAFRVDIIAFVQQLSDPADPNALITDLVDLLYVNPISDAVKLQLKHFYLLFGQVSDIYWTEAYEAYIADPNTTNMTAQLVPDILRWLIGDMQKAAERHLY
;
A
#
# COMPACT_ATOMS: atom_id res chain seq x y z
N MET A 1 14.22 25.52 12.09
CA MET A 1 14.25 26.14 10.75
C MET A 1 13.27 25.35 9.88
N PRO A 2 12.64 25.94 8.88
CA PRO A 2 11.81 25.15 7.93
C PRO A 2 12.71 24.16 7.16
N ILE A 3 12.11 23.07 6.68
CA ILE A 3 12.78 22.12 5.78
C ILE A 3 13.22 22.86 4.50
N THR A 4 14.43 22.59 4.02
CA THR A 4 14.98 23.25 2.83
C THR A 4 14.24 22.77 1.57
N PRO A 5 13.57 23.68 0.82
CA PRO A 5 12.89 23.30 -0.41
C PRO A 5 13.92 23.01 -1.53
N TYR A 6 13.55 22.08 -2.42
CA TYR A 6 14.34 21.77 -3.62
C TYR A 6 14.30 22.95 -4.61
N THR A 7 15.47 23.40 -5.01
CA THR A 7 15.65 24.51 -5.97
C THR A 7 16.45 24.11 -7.21
N GLY A 8 16.83 22.83 -7.30
CA GLY A 8 17.53 22.28 -8.45
C GLY A 8 16.64 22.13 -9.69
N PRO A 9 17.21 21.70 -10.82
CA PRO A 9 16.44 21.42 -12.03
C PRO A 9 15.50 20.23 -11.78
N PHE A 10 14.22 20.40 -12.15
CA PHE A 10 13.22 19.33 -12.09
C PHE A 10 13.03 18.75 -13.50
N GLY A 11 13.84 17.76 -13.83
CA GLY A 11 13.82 17.06 -15.10
C GLY A 11 13.29 15.62 -14.98
N ARG A 12 13.54 14.81 -16.02
CA ARG A 12 13.09 13.41 -16.08
C ARG A 12 13.60 12.56 -14.89
N PRO A 13 14.86 12.63 -14.45
CA PRO A 13 15.33 11.84 -13.32
C PRO A 13 14.63 12.17 -12.00
N GLU A 14 14.39 13.47 -11.74
CA GLU A 14 13.69 13.93 -10.53
C GLU A 14 12.22 13.51 -10.56
N LEU A 15 11.57 13.67 -11.73
CA LEU A 15 10.18 13.24 -11.93
C LEU A 15 10.04 11.72 -11.69
N GLN A 16 10.90 10.90 -12.31
CA GLN A 16 10.87 9.46 -12.12
C GLN A 16 11.09 9.05 -10.66
N HIS A 17 12.05 9.70 -9.98
CA HIS A 17 12.29 9.47 -8.55
C HIS A 17 11.02 9.75 -7.74
N LEU A 18 10.41 10.93 -7.92
CA LEU A 18 9.18 11.31 -7.23
C LEU A 18 8.04 10.32 -7.51
N LEU A 19 7.80 9.96 -8.78
CA LEU A 19 6.71 9.06 -9.14
C LEU A 19 6.92 7.62 -8.61
N ARG A 20 8.14 7.10 -8.65
CA ARG A 20 8.47 5.77 -8.09
C ARG A 20 8.22 5.69 -6.59
N ARG A 21 8.46 6.79 -5.85
CA ARG A 21 8.20 6.88 -4.40
C ARG A 21 6.72 7.12 -4.07
N SER A 22 6.01 7.85 -4.93
CA SER A 22 4.64 8.31 -4.68
C SER A 22 3.57 7.39 -5.25
N LEU A 23 3.88 6.67 -6.32
CA LEU A 23 2.98 5.72 -6.98
C LEU A 23 3.53 4.29 -6.86
N PHE A 24 2.74 3.30 -7.30
CA PHE A 24 3.26 1.96 -7.54
C PHE A 24 3.96 1.94 -8.91
N GLY A 25 5.27 2.23 -8.91
CA GLY A 25 6.07 2.37 -10.11
C GLY A 25 5.82 3.67 -10.88
N CYS A 26 6.48 3.79 -12.03
CA CYS A 26 6.40 4.94 -12.93
C CYS A 26 6.25 4.41 -14.37
N THR A 27 5.06 4.53 -14.94
CA THR A 27 4.79 4.06 -16.30
C THR A 27 5.22 5.09 -17.35
N THR A 28 5.32 4.67 -18.61
CA THR A 28 5.54 5.58 -19.75
C THR A 28 4.43 6.65 -19.83
N ALA A 29 3.17 6.24 -19.59
CA ALA A 29 2.02 7.13 -19.58
C ALA A 29 2.04 8.14 -18.42
N ASP A 30 2.51 7.72 -17.22
CA ASP A 30 2.67 8.65 -16.09
C ASP A 30 3.75 9.69 -16.39
N ARG A 31 4.89 9.27 -16.94
CA ARG A 31 5.95 10.20 -17.36
C ARG A 31 5.45 11.21 -18.38
N ALA A 32 4.80 10.74 -19.44
CA ALA A 32 4.28 11.62 -20.49
C ALA A 32 3.25 12.62 -19.96
N HIS A 33 2.43 12.21 -18.99
CA HIS A 33 1.44 13.11 -18.36
C HIS A 33 2.10 14.25 -17.59
N PHE A 34 3.13 13.95 -16.80
CA PHE A 34 3.77 14.92 -15.92
C PHE A 34 4.94 15.66 -16.58
N GLU A 35 5.35 15.27 -17.79
CA GLU A 35 6.47 15.91 -18.49
C GLU A 35 6.20 17.41 -18.74
N GLY A 36 7.16 18.25 -18.37
CA GLY A 36 7.05 19.71 -18.48
C GLY A 36 6.30 20.40 -17.36
N MET A 37 5.70 19.66 -16.41
CA MET A 37 5.13 20.24 -15.19
C MET A 37 6.22 20.64 -14.21
N SER A 38 5.97 21.69 -13.41
CA SER A 38 6.84 22.02 -12.27
C SER A 38 6.66 21.03 -11.13
N LEU A 39 7.64 20.92 -10.21
CA LEU A 39 7.56 20.09 -9.01
C LEU A 39 6.27 20.34 -8.22
N ASP A 40 5.93 21.62 -8.00
CA ASP A 40 4.72 22.00 -7.28
C ASP A 40 3.43 21.53 -7.97
N GLN A 41 3.38 21.59 -9.31
CA GLN A 41 2.22 21.10 -10.06
C GLN A 41 2.07 19.58 -9.93
N VAL A 42 3.17 18.83 -10.03
CA VAL A 42 3.17 17.37 -9.86
C VAL A 42 2.74 16.99 -8.44
N VAL A 43 3.33 17.59 -7.41
CA VAL A 43 2.97 17.28 -6.01
C VAL A 43 1.54 17.71 -5.68
N ASN A 44 1.05 18.81 -6.25
CA ASN A 44 -0.35 19.22 -6.13
C ASN A 44 -1.30 18.14 -6.67
N GLU A 45 -1.02 17.61 -7.86
CA GLU A 45 -1.84 16.56 -8.47
C GLU A 45 -1.75 15.26 -7.65
N LEU A 46 -0.56 14.85 -7.23
CA LEU A 46 -0.35 13.66 -6.39
C LEU A 46 -1.12 13.72 -5.06
N LEU A 47 -1.31 14.91 -4.49
CA LEU A 47 -2.07 15.13 -3.24
C LEU A 47 -3.56 15.45 -3.48
N THR A 48 -4.01 15.53 -4.74
CA THR A 48 -5.41 15.83 -5.08
C THR A 48 -6.14 14.55 -5.46
N PHE A 49 -7.07 14.12 -4.64
CA PHE A 49 -7.94 12.97 -4.90
C PHE A 49 -9.22 13.03 -4.09
N THR A 50 -10.24 12.32 -4.57
CA THR A 50 -11.52 12.12 -3.88
C THR A 50 -11.53 10.75 -3.20
N ASN A 51 -12.42 10.56 -2.26
CA ASN A 51 -12.58 9.29 -1.54
C ASN A 51 -13.67 8.39 -2.16
N ASP A 52 -14.17 8.75 -3.32
CA ASP A 52 -15.15 7.99 -4.09
C ASP A 52 -14.48 6.77 -4.73
N THR A 53 -14.73 5.63 -4.16
CA THR A 53 -14.37 4.33 -4.73
C THR A 53 -15.59 3.44 -4.79
N THR A 54 -15.77 2.76 -5.93
CA THR A 54 -16.77 1.71 -6.02
C THR A 54 -16.41 0.59 -5.05
N PRO A 55 -17.30 0.19 -4.14
CA PRO A 55 -17.01 -0.85 -3.16
C PRO A 55 -16.84 -2.23 -3.83
N PRO A 56 -16.25 -3.22 -3.12
CA PRO A 56 -16.16 -4.58 -3.62
C PRO A 56 -17.54 -5.20 -3.84
N VAL A 57 -17.62 -6.07 -4.84
CA VAL A 57 -18.88 -6.72 -5.22
C VAL A 57 -18.80 -8.23 -5.07
N ARG A 58 -19.94 -8.87 -5.00
CA ARG A 58 -20.01 -10.32 -5.11
C ARG A 58 -19.62 -10.74 -6.53
N ALA A 59 -18.46 -11.36 -6.66
CA ALA A 59 -17.89 -11.85 -7.93
C ALA A 59 -17.41 -13.31 -7.79
N TYR A 60 -18.09 -14.11 -6.96
CA TYR A 60 -17.72 -15.48 -6.63
C TYR A 60 -18.96 -16.40 -6.66
N THR A 61 -18.67 -17.67 -6.72
CA THR A 61 -19.66 -18.74 -6.79
C THR A 61 -19.32 -19.82 -5.79
N ASP A 62 -20.23 -20.77 -5.57
CA ASP A 62 -19.92 -21.96 -4.81
C ASP A 62 -19.01 -22.93 -5.62
N GLU A 63 -18.61 -24.01 -5.00
CA GLU A 63 -17.78 -25.06 -5.62
C GLU A 63 -18.41 -25.75 -6.81
N ASN A 64 -19.75 -25.64 -6.98
CA ASN A 64 -20.51 -26.20 -8.09
C ASN A 64 -20.75 -25.19 -9.20
N GLY A 65 -20.26 -23.96 -9.04
CA GLY A 65 -20.49 -22.87 -10.00
C GLY A 65 -21.87 -22.22 -9.88
N ASP A 66 -22.60 -22.42 -8.76
CA ASP A 66 -23.88 -21.72 -8.54
C ASP A 66 -23.62 -20.28 -8.03
N PRO A 67 -24.03 -19.26 -8.77
CA PRO A 67 -23.89 -17.87 -8.34
C PRO A 67 -24.74 -17.54 -7.11
N ASN A 68 -25.71 -18.36 -6.75
CA ASN A 68 -26.58 -18.16 -5.60
C ASN A 68 -26.28 -19.12 -4.44
N GLY A 69 -25.32 -20.02 -4.60
CA GLY A 69 -24.99 -21.05 -3.61
C GLY A 69 -24.39 -20.47 -2.33
N ILE A 70 -23.49 -19.50 -2.44
CA ILE A 70 -22.88 -18.81 -1.30
C ILE A 70 -23.36 -17.36 -1.29
N ASP A 71 -23.68 -16.81 -0.08
CA ASP A 71 -24.10 -15.43 0.10
C ASP A 71 -25.34 -15.04 -0.74
N ALA A 72 -26.38 -15.84 -0.66
CA ALA A 72 -27.62 -15.66 -1.43
C ALA A 72 -28.34 -14.32 -1.15
N ALA A 73 -28.00 -13.63 -0.03
CA ALA A 73 -28.55 -12.32 0.31
C ALA A 73 -28.05 -11.19 -0.60
N VAL A 74 -26.92 -11.41 -1.29
CA VAL A 74 -26.31 -10.40 -2.18
C VAL A 74 -26.38 -10.88 -3.62
N PRO A 75 -27.05 -10.15 -4.54
CA PRO A 75 -27.05 -10.50 -5.96
C PRO A 75 -25.64 -10.47 -6.55
N PHE A 76 -25.35 -11.39 -7.50
CA PHE A 76 -24.09 -11.40 -8.23
C PHE A 76 -23.82 -10.03 -8.91
N GLY A 77 -22.59 -9.53 -8.81
CA GLY A 77 -22.19 -8.20 -9.29
C GLY A 77 -22.63 -7.03 -8.41
N SER A 78 -23.40 -7.28 -7.33
CA SER A 78 -23.79 -6.24 -6.37
C SER A 78 -22.82 -6.18 -5.20
N THR A 79 -22.72 -5.01 -4.56
CA THR A 79 -21.88 -4.85 -3.35
C THR A 79 -22.47 -5.60 -2.15
N TRP A 80 -21.59 -6.19 -1.37
CA TRP A 80 -21.94 -6.89 -0.13
C TRP A 80 -21.71 -6.04 1.13
N VAL A 81 -21.07 -4.86 1.01
CA VAL A 81 -20.58 -4.08 2.16
C VAL A 81 -21.69 -3.55 3.06
N ASP A 82 -22.90 -3.42 2.53
CA ASP A 82 -24.08 -2.95 3.26
C ASP A 82 -25.04 -4.09 3.65
N THR A 83 -24.61 -5.35 3.48
CA THR A 83 -25.45 -6.53 3.77
C THR A 83 -24.78 -7.35 4.88
N PRO A 84 -25.36 -7.41 6.11
CA PRO A 84 -24.81 -8.21 7.19
C PRO A 84 -24.68 -9.69 6.84
N ILE A 85 -23.62 -10.34 7.32
CA ILE A 85 -23.45 -11.81 7.19
C ILE A 85 -24.54 -12.52 7.99
N THR A 86 -25.24 -13.46 7.34
CA THR A 86 -26.35 -14.18 7.96
C THR A 86 -26.28 -15.68 7.59
N PRO A 87 -26.08 -16.60 8.57
CA PRO A 87 -25.79 -16.31 9.99
C PRO A 87 -24.43 -15.64 10.21
N LEU A 88 -24.25 -14.94 11.34
CA LEU A 88 -23.06 -14.14 11.66
C LEU A 88 -21.71 -14.89 11.51
N ASN A 89 -21.71 -16.19 11.73
CA ASN A 89 -20.52 -17.03 11.70
C ASN A 89 -20.49 -17.94 10.47
N ASP A 90 -21.15 -17.55 9.38
CA ASP A 90 -21.04 -18.28 8.11
C ASP A 90 -19.63 -18.09 7.52
N THR A 91 -18.78 -19.08 7.77
CA THR A 91 -17.36 -19.05 7.38
C THR A 91 -17.18 -18.99 5.87
N ASP A 92 -18.08 -19.61 5.11
CA ASP A 92 -17.99 -19.63 3.64
C ASP A 92 -18.30 -18.24 3.07
N VAL A 93 -19.33 -17.57 3.59
CA VAL A 93 -19.66 -16.19 3.24
C VAL A 93 -18.54 -15.24 3.63
N ILE A 94 -18.00 -15.38 4.85
CA ILE A 94 -16.87 -14.56 5.33
C ILE A 94 -15.68 -14.70 4.38
N GLU A 95 -15.28 -15.93 4.07
CA GLU A 95 -14.10 -16.20 3.24
C GLU A 95 -14.23 -15.63 1.82
N VAL A 96 -15.34 -15.87 1.15
CA VAL A 96 -15.53 -15.38 -0.21
C VAL A 96 -15.60 -13.87 -0.28
N ARG A 97 -16.18 -13.19 0.73
CA ARG A 97 -16.15 -11.73 0.83
C ARG A 97 -14.73 -11.20 1.12
N ILE A 98 -13.94 -11.88 1.97
CA ILE A 98 -12.52 -11.56 2.20
C ILE A 98 -11.72 -11.67 0.89
N ARG A 99 -11.90 -12.74 0.11
CA ARG A 99 -11.27 -12.90 -1.21
C ARG A 99 -11.70 -11.81 -2.18
N SER A 100 -12.98 -11.48 -2.18
CA SER A 100 -13.50 -10.36 -2.98
C SER A 100 -12.86 -9.02 -2.57
N PHE A 101 -12.71 -8.77 -1.27
CA PHE A 101 -12.04 -7.58 -0.76
C PHE A 101 -10.55 -7.53 -1.17
N ALA A 102 -9.83 -8.67 -1.09
CA ALA A 102 -8.44 -8.75 -1.52
C ALA A 102 -8.27 -8.42 -3.02
N ALA A 103 -9.10 -9.02 -3.88
CA ALA A 103 -9.12 -8.75 -5.31
C ALA A 103 -9.46 -7.28 -5.62
N TRP A 104 -10.47 -6.75 -4.98
CA TRP A 104 -10.88 -5.35 -5.14
C TRP A 104 -9.76 -4.37 -4.77
N TRP A 105 -9.08 -4.57 -3.63
CA TRP A 105 -8.00 -3.68 -3.22
C TRP A 105 -6.80 -3.78 -4.15
N MET A 106 -6.44 -4.98 -4.60
CA MET A 106 -5.42 -5.18 -5.62
C MET A 106 -5.79 -4.46 -6.94
N GLY A 107 -7.04 -4.57 -7.37
CA GLY A 107 -7.56 -3.87 -8.55
C GLY A 107 -7.45 -2.35 -8.43
N LEU A 108 -7.68 -1.77 -7.24
CA LEU A 108 -7.50 -0.33 -6.98
C LEU A 108 -6.03 0.09 -7.04
N MET A 109 -5.12 -0.71 -6.47
CA MET A 109 -3.68 -0.42 -6.52
C MET A 109 -3.15 -0.49 -7.96
N ARG A 110 -3.51 -1.53 -8.71
CA ARG A 110 -3.12 -1.67 -10.11
C ARG A 110 -3.71 -0.57 -10.99
N GLY A 111 -4.99 -0.25 -10.79
CA GLY A 111 -5.72 0.79 -11.52
C GLY A 111 -5.60 2.19 -10.91
N GLN A 112 -4.64 2.43 -10.01
CA GLN A 112 -4.54 3.71 -9.31
C GLN A 112 -4.48 4.89 -10.29
N GLN A 113 -5.14 5.98 -9.91
CA GLN A 113 -4.97 7.27 -10.54
C GLN A 113 -3.59 7.87 -10.19
N ARG A 114 -3.20 8.96 -10.84
CA ARG A 114 -1.92 9.66 -10.61
C ARG A 114 -1.92 10.44 -9.30
N ASN A 115 -2.20 9.75 -8.19
CA ASN A 115 -2.23 10.34 -6.85
C ASN A 115 -1.77 9.35 -5.77
N LEU A 116 -1.49 9.88 -4.59
CA LEU A 116 -0.94 9.17 -3.44
C LEU A 116 -1.94 8.30 -2.67
N ARG A 117 -3.24 8.27 -3.03
CA ARG A 117 -4.27 7.64 -2.19
C ARG A 117 -3.98 6.20 -1.83
N GLU A 118 -3.73 5.34 -2.83
CA GLU A 118 -3.48 3.91 -2.56
C GLU A 118 -2.17 3.69 -1.81
N LYS A 119 -1.14 4.48 -2.09
CA LYS A 119 0.14 4.44 -1.41
C LYS A 119 0.03 4.83 0.06
N LEU A 120 -0.74 5.88 0.37
CA LEU A 120 -1.02 6.31 1.75
C LEU A 120 -1.96 5.35 2.47
N THR A 121 -2.92 4.74 1.79
CA THR A 121 -3.75 3.69 2.37
C THR A 121 -2.89 2.50 2.80
N LEU A 122 -1.94 2.09 1.97
CA LEU A 122 -0.97 1.03 2.31
C LEU A 122 -0.07 1.45 3.49
N PHE A 123 0.41 2.69 3.53
CA PHE A 123 1.19 3.22 4.65
C PHE A 123 0.42 3.11 5.97
N TRP A 124 -0.82 3.62 6.01
CA TRP A 124 -1.64 3.57 7.22
C TRP A 124 -2.08 2.16 7.59
N HIS A 125 -2.32 1.29 6.61
CA HIS A 125 -2.59 -0.11 6.88
C HIS A 125 -1.40 -0.84 7.50
N ASN A 126 -0.18 -0.45 7.16
CA ASN A 126 1.03 -0.93 7.82
C ASN A 126 1.22 -0.35 9.22
N HIS A 127 0.91 0.93 9.42
CA HIS A 127 1.10 1.65 10.70
C HIS A 127 0.00 1.34 11.73
N LEU A 128 -1.23 1.11 11.28
CA LEU A 128 -2.43 0.84 12.08
C LEU A 128 -3.08 -0.49 11.64
N PRO A 129 -2.34 -1.61 11.71
CA PRO A 129 -2.77 -2.85 11.11
C PRO A 129 -3.89 -3.53 11.89
N THR A 130 -4.70 -4.31 11.18
CA THR A 130 -5.44 -5.46 11.70
C THR A 130 -5.09 -6.70 10.90
N GLN A 131 -5.27 -7.86 11.48
CA GLN A 131 -4.95 -9.13 10.87
C GLN A 131 -6.23 -9.91 10.56
N VAL A 132 -6.41 -10.28 9.29
CA VAL A 132 -7.63 -10.97 8.82
C VAL A 132 -7.88 -12.30 9.51
N SER A 133 -6.83 -13.02 9.91
CA SER A 133 -6.96 -14.29 10.65
C SER A 133 -7.46 -14.12 12.10
N ILE A 134 -7.39 -12.91 12.65
CA ILE A 134 -7.90 -12.55 13.98
C ILE A 134 -9.26 -11.86 13.83
N VAL A 135 -9.32 -10.78 13.04
CA VAL A 135 -10.58 -10.10 12.72
C VAL A 135 -11.21 -10.79 11.51
N TYR A 136 -11.75 -11.98 11.73
CA TYR A 136 -12.31 -12.80 10.66
C TYR A 136 -13.76 -12.37 10.35
N GLN A 137 -13.89 -11.09 9.91
CA GLN A 137 -15.17 -10.46 9.55
C GLN A 137 -14.93 -9.50 8.37
N SER A 138 -15.50 -9.80 7.21
CA SER A 138 -15.25 -9.08 5.95
C SER A 138 -15.66 -7.61 6.01
N GLU A 139 -16.81 -7.31 6.65
CA GLU A 139 -17.32 -5.95 6.79
C GLU A 139 -16.42 -5.08 7.67
N MET A 140 -15.86 -5.66 8.74
CA MET A 140 -14.90 -4.95 9.61
C MET A 140 -13.61 -4.63 8.85
N GLN A 141 -13.08 -5.59 8.08
CA GLN A 141 -11.87 -5.38 7.27
C GLN A 141 -12.07 -4.30 6.20
N TYR A 142 -13.21 -4.33 5.51
CA TYR A 142 -13.54 -3.31 4.52
C TYR A 142 -13.69 -1.93 5.16
N ARG A 143 -14.43 -1.81 6.27
CA ARG A 143 -14.67 -0.53 6.95
C ARG A 143 -13.38 0.08 7.46
N GLN A 144 -12.48 -0.70 8.05
CA GLN A 144 -11.16 -0.20 8.44
C GLN A 144 -10.37 0.30 7.24
N ASN A 145 -10.33 -0.45 6.13
CA ASN A 145 -9.66 0.03 4.92
C ASN A 145 -10.25 1.35 4.42
N GLN A 146 -11.60 1.51 4.45
CA GLN A 146 -12.25 2.76 4.06
C GLN A 146 -11.94 3.91 5.01
N LEU A 147 -11.84 3.66 6.32
CA LEU A 147 -11.44 4.65 7.30
C LEU A 147 -10.02 5.14 7.01
N LEU A 148 -9.07 4.23 6.87
CA LEU A 148 -7.69 4.56 6.54
C LEU A 148 -7.58 5.30 5.20
N ARG A 149 -8.32 4.88 4.18
CA ARG A 149 -8.36 5.48 2.85
C ARG A 149 -8.90 6.91 2.87
N SER A 150 -9.99 7.15 3.58
CA SER A 150 -10.62 8.47 3.67
C SER A 150 -9.80 9.46 4.50
N GLY A 151 -9.17 8.98 5.57
CA GLY A 151 -8.34 9.79 6.47
C GLY A 151 -6.88 9.93 6.04
N CYS A 152 -6.42 9.23 4.99
CA CYS A 152 -5.00 8.99 4.72
C CYS A 152 -4.12 10.24 4.56
N LYS A 153 -4.65 11.37 4.15
CA LYS A 153 -3.94 12.67 4.05
C LYS A 153 -4.49 13.74 4.99
N GLY A 154 -5.45 13.37 5.82
CA GLY A 154 -6.24 14.26 6.67
C GLY A 154 -5.55 14.68 7.96
N ASN A 155 -6.36 14.93 8.98
CA ASN A 155 -5.92 15.25 10.32
C ASN A 155 -5.55 13.98 11.10
N PHE A 156 -4.36 13.95 11.70
CA PHE A 156 -3.86 12.78 12.39
C PHE A 156 -4.65 12.47 13.68
N LYS A 157 -5.06 13.50 14.45
CA LYS A 157 -5.91 13.30 15.63
C LYS A 157 -7.19 12.59 15.26
N GLN A 158 -7.87 13.07 14.20
CA GLN A 158 -9.12 12.47 13.73
C GLN A 158 -8.90 11.01 13.27
N LEU A 159 -7.82 10.74 12.53
CA LEU A 159 -7.51 9.38 12.08
C LEU A 159 -7.31 8.42 13.26
N ILE A 160 -6.50 8.81 14.26
CA ILE A 160 -6.27 7.98 15.45
C ILE A 160 -7.53 7.83 16.29
N HIS A 161 -8.33 8.91 16.44
CA HIS A 161 -9.62 8.86 17.11
C HIS A 161 -10.50 7.77 16.48
N ASP A 162 -10.73 7.85 15.17
CA ASP A 162 -11.62 6.96 14.45
C ASP A 162 -11.15 5.51 14.50
N VAL A 163 -9.82 5.30 14.36
CA VAL A 163 -9.21 3.96 14.50
C VAL A 163 -9.37 3.41 15.93
N SER A 164 -9.26 4.25 16.96
CA SER A 164 -9.37 3.82 18.37
C SER A 164 -10.72 3.18 18.71
N VAL A 165 -11.77 3.59 18.02
CA VAL A 165 -13.14 3.13 18.26
C VAL A 165 -13.72 2.29 17.10
N GLU A 166 -12.91 2.01 16.07
CA GLU A 166 -13.34 1.20 14.95
C GLU A 166 -13.52 -0.26 15.36
N PRO A 167 -14.61 -0.95 14.99
CA PRO A 167 -14.90 -2.31 15.40
C PRO A 167 -13.79 -3.33 15.13
N ALA A 168 -13.08 -3.25 13.99
CA ALA A 168 -11.98 -4.15 13.70
C ALA A 168 -10.81 -3.97 14.68
N MET A 169 -10.45 -2.74 15.02
CA MET A 169 -9.39 -2.43 15.97
C MET A 169 -9.80 -2.78 17.41
N LEU A 170 -11.03 -2.47 17.79
CA LEU A 170 -11.58 -2.88 19.10
C LEU A 170 -11.53 -4.39 19.28
N PHE A 171 -11.82 -5.16 18.22
CA PHE A 171 -11.72 -6.62 18.26
C PHE A 171 -10.27 -7.10 18.29
N TYR A 172 -9.43 -6.55 17.39
CA TYR A 172 -8.05 -6.99 17.19
C TYR A 172 -7.18 -6.86 18.44
N LEU A 173 -7.34 -5.74 19.18
CA LEU A 173 -6.56 -5.43 20.37
C LEU A 173 -7.36 -5.54 21.68
N ASN A 174 -8.46 -6.31 21.68
CA ASN A 174 -9.31 -6.56 22.85
C ASN A 174 -9.96 -5.30 23.46
N GLY A 175 -9.98 -4.20 22.77
CA GLY A 175 -10.58 -2.94 23.26
C GLY A 175 -12.04 -3.12 23.70
N TYR A 176 -12.79 -4.01 23.03
CA TYR A 176 -14.18 -4.31 23.39
C TYR A 176 -14.34 -5.04 24.74
N LEU A 177 -13.26 -5.63 25.28
CA LEU A 177 -13.21 -6.26 26.60
C LEU A 177 -12.73 -5.31 27.71
N ASN A 178 -12.29 -4.10 27.34
CA ASN A 178 -11.76 -3.12 28.28
C ASN A 178 -12.90 -2.48 29.10
N VAL A 179 -13.07 -2.90 30.34
CA VAL A 179 -14.15 -2.46 31.22
C VAL A 179 -13.61 -1.93 32.57
N ALA A 180 -14.37 -1.06 33.24
CA ALA A 180 -13.98 -0.43 34.51
C ALA A 180 -13.56 -1.43 35.61
N ALA A 181 -14.18 -2.61 35.63
CA ALA A 181 -13.88 -3.66 36.61
C ALA A 181 -12.56 -4.40 36.35
N ALA A 182 -12.10 -4.40 35.08
CA ALA A 182 -10.86 -5.05 34.65
C ALA A 182 -10.32 -4.29 33.43
N PRO A 183 -9.65 -3.14 33.61
CA PRO A 183 -9.07 -2.39 32.49
C PRO A 183 -8.02 -3.23 31.75
N ASP A 184 -8.15 -3.28 30.42
CA ASP A 184 -7.22 -3.97 29.52
C ASP A 184 -6.23 -2.97 28.93
N GLU A 185 -4.94 -3.23 29.10
CA GLU A 185 -3.86 -2.31 28.69
C GLU A 185 -3.44 -2.50 27.23
N ASN A 186 -3.90 -3.53 26.54
CA ASN A 186 -3.37 -3.92 25.24
C ASN A 186 -3.44 -2.76 24.24
N TYR A 187 -4.63 -2.25 23.94
CA TYR A 187 -4.76 -1.13 23.00
C TYR A 187 -4.06 0.15 23.49
N ALA A 188 -4.12 0.44 24.80
CA ALA A 188 -3.47 1.63 25.36
C ALA A 188 -1.94 1.59 25.19
N ARG A 189 -1.34 0.41 25.32
CA ARG A 189 0.07 0.17 25.09
C ARG A 189 0.44 0.40 23.64
N GLU A 190 -0.29 -0.21 22.71
CA GLU A 190 -0.03 -0.05 21.28
C GLU A 190 -0.27 1.39 20.80
N LEU A 191 -1.27 2.08 21.37
CA LEU A 191 -1.51 3.50 21.10
C LEU A 191 -0.28 4.36 21.40
N PHE A 192 0.41 4.11 22.52
CA PHE A 192 1.64 4.82 22.86
C PHE A 192 2.85 4.28 22.10
N GLU A 193 3.04 2.96 22.09
CA GLU A 193 4.25 2.31 21.65
C GLU A 193 4.40 2.28 20.12
N LEU A 194 3.32 1.95 19.41
CA LEU A 194 3.37 1.72 17.96
C LEU A 194 2.67 2.81 17.15
N PHE A 195 1.61 3.41 17.69
CA PHE A 195 0.76 4.27 16.87
C PHE A 195 1.09 5.77 17.00
N THR A 196 1.66 6.23 18.13
CA THR A 196 1.79 7.68 18.37
C THR A 196 3.13 8.18 18.90
N LEU A 197 3.80 7.46 19.81
CA LEU A 197 4.96 7.99 20.54
C LEU A 197 6.26 7.22 20.27
N GLY A 198 6.16 5.94 19.97
CA GLY A 198 7.29 5.04 19.83
C GLY A 198 7.74 4.39 21.15
N GLN A 199 8.27 3.19 21.03
CA GLN A 199 8.78 2.42 22.17
C GLN A 199 9.88 3.17 22.90
N GLY A 200 9.80 3.22 24.24
CA GLY A 200 10.85 3.82 25.08
C GLY A 200 10.94 5.34 25.03
N SER A 201 9.92 6.04 24.52
CA SER A 201 9.91 7.51 24.41
C SER A 201 9.86 8.26 25.75
N GLY A 202 9.58 7.57 26.85
CA GLY A 202 9.65 8.15 28.21
C GLY A 202 8.34 8.07 29.01
N TYR A 203 7.24 7.62 28.44
CA TYR A 203 6.02 7.28 29.20
C TYR A 203 6.28 6.09 30.12
N THR A 204 5.47 5.99 31.18
CA THR A 204 5.59 4.95 32.21
C THR A 204 4.47 3.92 32.08
N GLU A 205 4.65 2.77 32.74
CA GLU A 205 3.59 1.74 32.85
C GLU A 205 2.33 2.30 33.51
N ALA A 206 2.48 3.22 34.48
CA ALA A 206 1.34 3.90 35.11
C ALA A 206 0.54 4.77 34.11
N ASP A 207 1.22 5.34 33.09
CA ASP A 207 0.56 6.10 32.02
C ASP A 207 -0.24 5.18 31.12
N VAL A 208 0.28 3.98 30.78
CA VAL A 208 -0.45 2.97 30.01
C VAL A 208 -1.72 2.54 30.77
N GLN A 209 -1.60 2.27 32.07
CA GLN A 209 -2.75 1.95 32.93
C GLN A 209 -3.78 3.09 33.03
N ALA A 210 -3.31 4.33 33.07
CA ALA A 210 -4.18 5.51 33.06
C ALA A 210 -4.93 5.61 31.73
N ALA A 211 -4.24 5.44 30.60
CA ALA A 211 -4.85 5.43 29.27
C ALA A 211 -5.83 4.27 29.10
N ALA A 212 -5.51 3.08 29.58
CA ALA A 212 -6.44 1.94 29.58
C ALA A 212 -7.76 2.29 30.28
N ARG A 213 -7.71 3.00 31.43
CA ARG A 213 -8.91 3.45 32.13
C ARG A 213 -9.71 4.52 31.38
N VAL A 214 -9.04 5.41 30.62
CA VAL A 214 -9.70 6.36 29.70
C VAL A 214 -10.52 5.62 28.65
N LEU A 215 -9.95 4.53 28.13
CA LEU A 215 -10.49 3.77 26.99
C LEU A 215 -11.55 2.71 27.40
N THR A 216 -11.88 2.58 28.68
CA THR A 216 -12.92 1.66 29.15
C THR A 216 -14.30 1.99 28.60
N GLY A 217 -15.13 0.97 28.34
CA GLY A 217 -16.54 1.12 27.97
C GLY A 217 -16.82 1.18 26.47
N TRP A 218 -15.80 1.31 25.62
CA TRP A 218 -15.96 1.18 24.18
C TRP A 218 -16.16 -0.28 23.77
N THR A 219 -17.11 -0.53 22.89
CA THR A 219 -17.43 -1.85 22.38
C THR A 219 -18.05 -1.73 20.98
N PHE A 220 -18.48 -2.86 20.42
CA PHE A 220 -19.20 -2.86 19.14
C PHE A 220 -20.35 -3.86 19.16
N MET A 221 -21.26 -3.70 18.22
CA MET A 221 -22.41 -4.57 18.00
C MET A 221 -22.40 -5.08 16.55
N VAL A 222 -22.63 -6.39 16.39
CA VAL A 222 -22.85 -7.07 15.10
C VAL A 222 -24.17 -7.81 15.06
N GLU A 223 -24.92 -7.78 16.17
CA GLU A 223 -26.25 -8.41 16.32
C GLU A 223 -27.13 -7.53 17.20
N ASN A 224 -28.38 -7.38 16.81
CA ASN A 224 -29.40 -6.69 17.60
C ASN A 224 -30.64 -7.58 17.77
N GLY A 225 -30.87 -8.04 18.99
CA GLY A 225 -32.02 -8.90 19.33
C GLY A 225 -32.05 -10.21 18.53
N GLY A 226 -30.90 -10.84 18.27
CA GLY A 226 -30.78 -12.07 17.51
C GLY A 226 -30.75 -11.88 15.98
N THR A 227 -30.75 -10.63 15.51
CA THR A 227 -30.68 -10.31 14.08
C THR A 227 -29.31 -9.73 13.77
N PRO A 228 -28.53 -10.29 12.81
CA PRO A 228 -27.29 -9.73 12.36
C PRO A 228 -27.44 -8.29 11.84
N VAL A 229 -26.51 -7.43 12.22
CA VAL A 229 -26.42 -6.04 11.75
C VAL A 229 -24.98 -5.76 11.31
N LEU A 230 -24.79 -4.72 10.53
CA LEU A 230 -23.45 -4.24 10.19
C LEU A 230 -22.71 -3.82 11.47
N PRO A 231 -21.38 -4.01 11.55
CA PRO A 231 -20.58 -3.61 12.71
C PRO A 231 -20.80 -2.15 13.06
N GLN A 232 -21.14 -1.87 14.32
CA GLN A 232 -21.38 -0.52 14.83
C GLN A 232 -20.63 -0.33 16.14
N THR A 233 -19.88 0.75 16.23
CA THR A 233 -19.24 1.17 17.49
C THR A 233 -20.30 1.61 18.51
N LEU A 234 -20.11 1.20 19.76
CA LEU A 234 -20.93 1.57 20.89
C LEU A 234 -20.05 2.01 22.06
N PHE A 235 -20.54 2.97 22.83
CA PHE A 235 -20.02 3.27 24.15
C PHE A 235 -21.04 2.84 25.21
N PHE A 236 -20.60 2.07 26.20
CA PHE A 236 -21.47 1.60 27.28
C PHE A 236 -21.03 2.22 28.62
N PRO A 237 -21.66 3.32 29.05
CA PRO A 237 -21.25 4.09 30.23
C PRO A 237 -21.09 3.28 31.52
N PRO A 238 -21.91 2.25 31.80
CA PRO A 238 -21.73 1.42 33.02
C PRO A 238 -20.39 0.69 33.08
N ASN A 239 -19.75 0.46 31.93
CA ASN A 239 -18.43 -0.20 31.84
C ASN A 239 -17.28 0.82 31.83
N HIS A 240 -17.57 2.12 31.91
CA HIS A 240 -16.55 3.17 31.90
C HIS A 240 -16.06 3.54 33.28
N THR A 241 -14.76 3.83 33.42
CA THR A 241 -14.13 4.26 34.67
C THR A 241 -14.37 5.75 34.91
N ALA A 242 -15.22 6.09 35.86
CA ALA A 242 -15.62 7.47 36.17
C ALA A 242 -14.62 8.25 37.05
N SER A 243 -13.53 7.63 37.52
CA SER A 243 -12.50 8.33 38.33
C SER A 243 -11.52 9.09 37.46
N ASP A 244 -10.88 10.11 38.02
CA ASP A 244 -9.80 10.84 37.37
C ASP A 244 -8.64 9.91 36.99
N LYS A 245 -7.97 10.24 35.88
CA LYS A 245 -6.81 9.52 35.35
C LYS A 245 -5.58 10.44 35.37
N GLN A 246 -4.66 10.15 36.28
CA GLN A 246 -3.43 10.89 36.46
C GLN A 246 -2.33 10.32 35.55
N PHE A 247 -1.67 11.20 34.80
CA PHE A 247 -0.50 10.89 33.97
C PHE A 247 0.78 11.46 34.57
N SER A 248 1.92 10.93 34.15
CA SER A 248 3.26 11.29 34.67
C SER A 248 3.75 12.66 34.17
N ALA A 249 4.94 13.03 34.63
CA ALA A 249 5.65 14.24 34.17
C ALA A 249 5.95 14.21 32.65
N PHE A 250 6.04 13.05 32.02
CA PHE A 250 6.17 12.93 30.57
C PHE A 250 4.99 13.58 29.84
N PHE A 251 3.79 13.48 30.40
CA PHE A 251 2.59 14.17 29.94
C PHE A 251 2.26 15.42 30.76
N ASN A 252 3.28 16.13 31.28
CA ASN A 252 3.13 17.36 32.08
C ASN A 252 2.27 17.19 33.33
N ASN A 253 2.23 16.00 33.94
CA ASN A 253 1.36 15.64 35.06
C ASN A 253 -0.14 15.91 34.77
N THR A 254 -0.57 15.74 33.53
CA THR A 254 -1.95 15.93 33.11
C THR A 254 -2.91 15.02 33.91
N VAL A 255 -4.05 15.58 34.31
CA VAL A 255 -5.16 14.82 34.88
C VAL A 255 -6.33 14.91 33.92
N ILE A 256 -6.73 13.77 33.35
CA ILE A 256 -7.97 13.66 32.61
C ILE A 256 -9.10 13.44 33.64
N GLN A 257 -9.98 14.43 33.74
CA GLN A 257 -11.10 14.40 34.70
C GLN A 257 -12.08 13.31 34.31
N GLY A 258 -12.44 12.47 35.29
CA GLY A 258 -13.40 11.40 35.06
C GLY A 258 -14.79 11.91 34.69
N GLN A 259 -15.36 11.34 33.64
CA GLN A 259 -16.67 11.71 33.12
C GLN A 259 -17.68 10.58 33.33
N THR A 260 -18.97 10.93 33.25
CA THR A 260 -20.08 9.98 33.33
C THR A 260 -21.13 10.29 32.27
N GLY A 261 -21.96 9.31 31.94
CA GLY A 261 -23.01 9.48 30.91
C GLY A 261 -22.56 9.07 29.51
N PRO A 262 -23.42 9.27 28.51
CA PRO A 262 -23.22 8.73 27.17
C PRO A 262 -22.01 9.36 26.42
N ASP A 263 -21.64 10.60 26.75
CA ASP A 263 -20.56 11.33 26.09
C ASP A 263 -19.19 11.18 26.80
N ALA A 264 -19.15 10.42 27.92
CA ALA A 264 -17.94 10.29 28.74
C ALA A 264 -16.75 9.73 27.95
N GLY A 265 -16.95 8.64 27.20
CA GLY A 265 -15.91 8.01 26.39
C GLY A 265 -15.35 8.95 25.33
N GLU A 266 -16.22 9.67 24.62
CA GLU A 266 -15.83 10.63 23.58
C GLU A 266 -15.03 11.80 24.17
N THR A 267 -15.50 12.35 25.27
CA THR A 267 -14.83 13.48 25.95
C THR A 267 -13.43 13.09 26.45
N GLU A 268 -13.32 11.93 27.10
CA GLU A 268 -12.04 11.47 27.64
C GLU A 268 -11.08 10.97 26.57
N LEU A 269 -11.54 10.31 25.51
CA LEU A 269 -10.71 9.92 24.36
C LEU A 269 -10.11 11.16 23.68
N ASN A 270 -10.93 12.20 23.44
CA ASN A 270 -10.43 13.44 22.89
C ASN A 270 -9.37 14.10 23.77
N ALA A 271 -9.57 14.12 25.09
CA ALA A 271 -8.58 14.63 26.04
C ALA A 271 -7.28 13.81 26.05
N LEU A 272 -7.37 12.48 25.94
CA LEU A 272 -6.20 11.60 25.83
C LEU A 272 -5.40 11.90 24.57
N LEU A 273 -6.07 12.04 23.42
CA LEU A 273 -5.40 12.34 22.14
C LEU A 273 -4.78 13.75 22.16
N ASP A 274 -5.46 14.76 22.71
CA ASP A 274 -4.89 16.09 22.88
C ASP A 274 -3.62 16.07 23.73
N MET A 275 -3.63 15.31 24.81
CA MET A 275 -2.46 15.12 25.67
C MET A 275 -1.31 14.44 24.92
N ILE A 276 -1.57 13.40 24.13
CA ILE A 276 -0.56 12.69 23.33
C ILE A 276 0.05 13.64 22.28
N LEU A 277 -0.78 14.37 21.53
CA LEU A 277 -0.32 15.26 20.46
C LEU A 277 0.43 16.47 20.99
N ALA A 278 0.20 16.88 22.24
CA ALA A 278 0.98 17.92 22.89
C ALA A 278 2.44 17.51 23.18
N VAL A 279 2.75 16.21 23.23
CA VAL A 279 4.10 15.70 23.40
C VAL A 279 4.88 15.85 22.08
N PRO A 280 6.04 16.55 22.06
CA PRO A 280 6.81 16.75 20.84
C PRO A 280 7.25 15.45 20.16
N GLU A 281 7.41 14.36 20.92
CA GLU A 281 7.81 13.06 20.38
C GLU A 281 6.75 12.46 19.45
N CYS A 282 5.45 12.70 19.71
CA CYS A 282 4.38 12.22 18.82
C CYS A 282 4.60 12.71 17.37
N SER A 283 4.80 14.02 17.20
CA SER A 283 5.05 14.60 15.88
C SER A 283 6.34 14.09 15.23
N ARG A 284 7.39 13.86 16.03
CA ARG A 284 8.65 13.30 15.52
C ARG A 284 8.47 11.85 15.07
N PHE A 285 7.78 11.05 15.89
CA PHE A 285 7.53 9.65 15.60
C PHE A 285 6.80 9.51 14.26
N ILE A 286 5.69 10.21 14.06
CA ILE A 286 4.91 10.14 12.80
C ILE A 286 5.74 10.66 11.61
N CYS A 287 6.52 11.73 11.78
CA CYS A 287 7.38 12.22 10.69
C CYS A 287 8.52 11.23 10.37
N ARG A 288 9.04 10.47 11.35
CA ARG A 288 10.01 9.39 11.09
C ARG A 288 9.37 8.24 10.31
N GLU A 289 8.14 7.85 10.63
CA GLU A 289 7.44 6.78 9.91
C GLU A 289 7.15 7.19 8.45
N LEU A 290 6.68 8.43 8.21
CA LEU A 290 6.52 8.97 6.86
C LEU A 290 7.85 9.03 6.11
N TYR A 291 8.93 9.44 6.77
CA TYR A 291 10.27 9.48 6.18
C TYR A 291 10.74 8.07 5.79
N ARG A 292 10.61 7.09 6.69
CA ARG A 292 10.99 5.70 6.39
C ARG A 292 10.24 5.13 5.21
N PHE A 293 8.98 5.45 5.09
CA PHE A 293 8.15 4.93 4.01
C PHE A 293 8.45 5.58 2.65
N PHE A 294 8.70 6.90 2.62
CA PHE A 294 8.86 7.65 1.37
C PHE A 294 10.30 7.98 0.99
N VAL A 295 11.24 7.94 1.92
CA VAL A 295 12.59 8.48 1.71
C VAL A 295 13.68 7.45 1.94
N HIS A 296 13.90 7.01 3.20
CA HIS A 296 15.00 6.11 3.55
C HIS A 296 14.69 5.35 4.85
N GLY A 297 14.96 4.04 4.86
CA GLY A 297 14.78 3.19 6.04
C GLY A 297 15.61 3.63 7.24
N GLU A 298 16.84 4.11 7.02
CA GLU A 298 17.72 4.65 8.04
C GLU A 298 17.58 6.18 8.19
N ILE A 299 17.46 6.66 9.42
CA ILE A 299 17.43 8.10 9.74
C ILE A 299 18.75 8.50 10.37
N SER A 300 19.60 9.21 9.62
CA SER A 300 20.84 9.76 10.13
C SER A 300 20.59 10.88 11.14
N ALA A 301 21.60 11.20 11.97
CA ALA A 301 21.52 12.34 12.90
C ALA A 301 21.28 13.68 12.16
N GLU A 302 21.81 13.81 10.95
CA GLU A 302 21.57 14.96 10.08
C GLU A 302 20.11 15.00 9.58
N ALA A 303 19.58 13.88 9.08
CA ALA A 303 18.18 13.78 8.67
C ALA A 303 17.23 14.04 9.84
N GLU A 304 17.54 13.55 11.06
CA GLU A 304 16.76 13.84 12.26
C GLU A 304 16.72 15.35 12.56
N ALA A 305 17.85 16.04 12.42
CA ALA A 305 17.95 17.46 12.74
C ALA A 305 17.37 18.36 11.64
N GLU A 306 17.65 18.07 10.36
CA GLU A 306 17.38 18.96 9.24
C GLU A 306 16.09 18.64 8.48
N VAL A 307 15.57 17.42 8.65
CA VAL A 307 14.33 16.96 7.98
C VAL A 307 13.24 16.67 9.02
N ILE A 308 13.47 15.70 9.92
CA ILE A 308 12.44 15.26 10.87
C ILE A 308 12.06 16.39 11.84
N GLY A 309 13.04 17.10 12.39
CA GLY A 309 12.80 18.23 13.31
C GLY A 309 11.89 19.30 12.72
N PRO A 310 12.19 19.84 11.52
CA PRO A 310 11.35 20.80 10.82
C PRO A 310 9.97 20.25 10.43
N LEU A 311 9.87 19.01 9.95
CA LEU A 311 8.58 18.38 9.64
C LEU A 311 7.71 18.20 10.89
N ALA A 312 8.31 17.76 12.01
CA ALA A 312 7.61 17.63 13.28
C ALA A 312 7.13 18.98 13.83
N GLN A 313 7.88 20.06 13.60
CA GLN A 313 7.42 21.41 13.91
C GLN A 313 6.21 21.78 13.04
N LEU A 314 6.31 21.58 11.72
CA LEU A 314 5.21 21.85 10.77
C LEU A 314 3.95 21.03 11.11
N PHE A 315 4.12 19.76 11.50
CA PHE A 315 3.02 18.90 11.97
C PHE A 315 2.27 19.52 13.16
N ARG A 316 3.01 20.00 14.19
CA ARG A 316 2.42 20.63 15.39
C ARG A 316 1.75 21.97 15.08
N GLU A 317 2.37 22.79 14.22
CA GLU A 317 1.81 24.07 13.79
C GLU A 317 0.47 23.93 13.04
N ASN A 318 0.22 22.75 12.49
CA ASN A 318 -0.99 22.41 11.73
C ASN A 318 -1.84 21.33 12.42
N VAL A 319 -1.78 21.21 13.76
CA VAL A 319 -2.47 20.15 14.52
C VAL A 319 -3.98 20.14 14.30
N ASP A 320 -4.59 21.29 14.05
CA ASP A 320 -6.03 21.43 13.78
C ASP A 320 -6.38 21.51 12.28
N ALA A 321 -5.36 21.44 11.40
CA ALA A 321 -5.62 21.51 9.96
C ALA A 321 -6.29 20.22 9.46
N PRO A 322 -7.34 20.31 8.63
CA PRO A 322 -8.04 19.13 8.12
C PRO A 322 -7.20 18.30 7.15
N ASP A 323 -6.11 18.86 6.62
CA ASP A 323 -5.17 18.25 5.68
C ASP A 323 -3.73 18.21 6.23
N GLN A 324 -3.58 18.08 7.54
CA GLN A 324 -2.31 18.11 8.26
C GLN A 324 -1.25 17.17 7.64
N ILE A 325 -1.61 15.92 7.34
CA ILE A 325 -0.69 14.96 6.73
C ILE A 325 -0.29 15.37 5.31
N ALA A 326 -1.21 15.92 4.52
CA ALA A 326 -0.90 16.43 3.18
C ALA A 326 0.09 17.60 3.24
N ILE A 327 -0.03 18.50 4.22
CA ILE A 327 0.91 19.61 4.43
C ILE A 327 2.32 19.08 4.72
N VAL A 328 2.45 18.11 5.62
CA VAL A 328 3.74 17.49 5.98
C VAL A 328 4.34 16.74 4.80
N LEU A 329 3.54 15.93 4.08
CA LEU A 329 3.99 15.20 2.90
C LEU A 329 4.44 16.13 1.78
N ARG A 330 3.72 17.23 1.54
CA ARG A 330 4.16 18.23 0.57
C ARG A 330 5.56 18.74 0.89
N ALA A 331 5.79 19.16 2.14
CA ALA A 331 7.08 19.67 2.57
C ALA A 331 8.19 18.62 2.40
N LEU A 332 7.91 17.35 2.71
CA LEU A 332 8.85 16.25 2.55
C LEU A 332 9.17 15.99 1.06
N LEU A 333 8.15 15.82 0.21
CA LEU A 333 8.29 15.46 -1.20
C LEU A 333 8.81 16.61 -2.09
N THR A 334 8.82 17.85 -1.59
CA THR A 334 9.41 19.00 -2.27
C THR A 334 10.74 19.44 -1.66
N SER A 335 11.30 18.68 -0.72
CA SER A 335 12.55 19.03 -0.03
C SER A 335 13.80 18.73 -0.86
N ASP A 336 14.86 19.49 -0.63
CA ASP A 336 16.19 19.26 -1.22
C ASP A 336 16.74 17.87 -0.83
N HIS A 337 16.50 17.47 0.41
CA HIS A 337 16.89 16.15 0.93
C HIS A 337 16.27 15.00 0.14
N PHE A 338 14.98 15.09 -0.20
CA PHE A 338 14.26 14.05 -0.97
C PHE A 338 14.89 13.81 -2.35
N PHE A 339 15.41 14.87 -2.99
CA PHE A 339 16.04 14.79 -4.31
C PHE A 339 17.57 14.58 -4.26
N SER A 340 18.15 14.41 -3.07
CA SER A 340 19.58 14.15 -2.97
C SER A 340 19.95 12.80 -3.64
N ASN A 341 21.17 12.74 -4.20
CA ASN A 341 21.63 11.51 -4.84
C ASN A 341 21.77 10.32 -3.86
N ALA A 342 21.93 10.60 -2.57
CA ALA A 342 22.01 9.57 -1.54
C ALA A 342 20.67 8.84 -1.31
N ILE A 343 19.56 9.47 -1.68
CA ILE A 343 18.21 8.91 -1.50
C ILE A 343 17.74 8.10 -2.72
N ARG A 344 18.37 8.29 -3.87
CA ARG A 344 17.98 7.55 -5.10
C ARG A 344 18.52 6.12 -5.07
N GLY A 345 17.65 5.14 -5.22
CA GLY A 345 18.03 3.73 -5.23
C GLY A 345 18.55 3.21 -3.88
N CYS A 346 18.23 3.89 -2.77
CA CYS A 346 18.70 3.52 -1.44
C CYS A 346 17.78 2.53 -0.70
N MET A 347 16.57 2.30 -1.20
CA MET A 347 15.59 1.43 -0.54
C MET A 347 15.21 0.25 -1.41
N VAL A 348 14.98 -0.88 -0.76
CA VAL A 348 14.37 -2.06 -1.38
C VAL A 348 12.86 -1.87 -1.47
N LYS A 349 12.29 -2.09 -2.65
CA LYS A 349 10.84 -2.08 -2.85
C LYS A 349 10.18 -3.14 -1.96
N ASN A 350 9.10 -2.78 -1.28
CA ASN A 350 8.25 -3.80 -0.69
C ASN A 350 7.59 -4.66 -1.80
N PRO A 351 7.10 -5.86 -1.48
CA PRO A 351 6.53 -6.77 -2.49
C PRO A 351 5.34 -6.19 -3.27
N VAL A 352 4.52 -5.35 -2.65
CA VAL A 352 3.40 -4.70 -3.33
C VAL A 352 3.91 -3.67 -4.34
N ASP A 353 4.84 -2.82 -3.96
CA ASP A 353 5.48 -1.86 -4.88
C ASP A 353 6.14 -2.56 -6.06
N LEU A 354 6.75 -3.71 -5.81
CA LEU A 354 7.46 -4.47 -6.82
C LEU A 354 6.48 -5.06 -7.84
N VAL A 355 5.49 -5.83 -7.37
CA VAL A 355 4.56 -6.57 -8.24
C VAL A 355 3.57 -5.61 -8.91
N VAL A 356 2.92 -4.73 -8.16
CA VAL A 356 1.96 -3.77 -8.73
C VAL A 356 2.66 -2.79 -9.68
N GLY A 357 3.90 -2.41 -9.35
CA GLY A 357 4.73 -1.60 -10.24
C GLY A 357 4.96 -2.24 -11.60
N ASP A 358 5.19 -3.56 -11.65
CA ASP A 358 5.34 -4.30 -12.91
C ASP A 358 4.01 -4.47 -13.65
N LEU A 359 2.94 -4.82 -12.95
CA LEU A 359 1.62 -4.92 -13.56
C LEU A 359 1.21 -3.63 -14.27
N ARG A 360 1.54 -2.49 -13.67
CA ARG A 360 1.29 -1.15 -14.25
C ARG A 360 2.26 -0.81 -15.37
N LEU A 361 3.55 -1.10 -15.16
CA LEU A 361 4.60 -0.76 -16.13
C LEU A 361 4.40 -1.49 -17.46
N PHE A 362 4.06 -2.78 -17.40
CA PHE A 362 3.83 -3.63 -18.58
C PHE A 362 2.39 -3.58 -19.09
N ASP A 363 1.55 -2.73 -18.50
CA ASP A 363 0.13 -2.61 -18.84
C ASP A 363 -0.55 -3.99 -18.92
N PHE A 364 -0.44 -4.75 -17.81
CA PHE A 364 -1.00 -6.10 -17.77
C PHE A 364 -2.48 -6.07 -18.13
N PRO A 365 -2.92 -6.83 -19.15
CA PRO A 365 -4.28 -6.75 -19.65
C PRO A 365 -5.28 -7.20 -18.59
N ILE A 366 -6.39 -6.47 -18.49
CA ILE A 366 -7.50 -6.76 -17.58
C ILE A 366 -8.76 -7.05 -18.37
N PRO A 367 -9.61 -7.95 -17.85
CA PRO A 367 -10.90 -8.22 -18.46
C PRO A 367 -11.76 -6.97 -18.61
N ASP A 368 -12.64 -6.95 -19.60
CA ASP A 368 -13.62 -5.88 -19.77
C ASP A 368 -14.38 -5.59 -18.46
N PRO A 369 -14.76 -4.32 -18.20
CA PRO A 369 -15.47 -3.94 -16.97
C PRO A 369 -16.78 -4.74 -16.73
N GLY A 370 -17.43 -5.22 -17.79
CA GLY A 370 -18.61 -6.07 -17.71
C GLY A 370 -18.33 -7.51 -17.27
N LEU A 371 -17.09 -7.98 -17.36
CA LEU A 371 -16.67 -9.33 -16.95
C LEU A 371 -16.15 -9.30 -15.49
N VAL A 372 -17.08 -9.05 -14.57
CA VAL A 372 -16.76 -8.83 -13.14
C VAL A 372 -16.03 -10.03 -12.53
N GLU A 373 -16.51 -11.25 -12.76
CA GLU A 373 -15.91 -12.47 -12.24
C GLU A 373 -14.47 -12.65 -12.74
N ALA A 374 -14.25 -12.52 -14.05
CA ALA A 374 -12.91 -12.62 -14.63
C ALA A 374 -11.95 -11.57 -14.06
N ARG A 375 -12.42 -10.32 -13.88
CA ARG A 375 -11.61 -9.25 -13.29
C ARG A 375 -11.16 -9.57 -11.85
N TYR A 376 -12.09 -10.03 -11.01
CA TYR A 376 -11.80 -10.39 -9.64
C TYR A 376 -10.87 -11.60 -9.53
N LEU A 377 -11.01 -12.57 -10.43
CA LEU A 377 -10.09 -13.71 -10.51
C LEU A 377 -8.68 -13.25 -10.90
N VAL A 378 -8.53 -12.39 -11.90
CA VAL A 378 -7.23 -11.84 -12.32
C VAL A 378 -6.59 -11.01 -11.19
N ASP A 379 -7.36 -10.13 -10.55
CA ASP A 379 -6.84 -9.30 -9.45
C ASP A 379 -6.51 -10.14 -8.21
N LEU A 380 -7.21 -11.24 -7.95
CA LEU A 380 -6.90 -12.18 -6.87
C LEU A 380 -5.58 -12.94 -7.13
N GLU A 381 -5.32 -13.36 -8.37
CA GLU A 381 -4.02 -13.94 -8.74
C GLU A 381 -2.88 -12.95 -8.52
N HIS A 382 -3.06 -11.69 -8.88
CA HIS A 382 -2.08 -10.63 -8.62
C HIS A 382 -1.86 -10.38 -7.12
N TYR A 383 -2.91 -10.46 -6.32
CA TYR A 383 -2.79 -10.41 -4.85
C TYR A 383 -1.89 -11.56 -4.34
N TRP A 384 -2.06 -12.77 -4.84
CA TRP A 384 -1.22 -13.90 -4.44
C TRP A 384 0.24 -13.73 -4.85
N LEU A 385 0.53 -13.06 -5.98
CA LEU A 385 1.91 -12.73 -6.35
C LEU A 385 2.59 -11.83 -5.30
N THR A 386 1.88 -10.88 -4.70
CA THR A 386 2.43 -10.04 -3.61
C THR A 386 2.62 -10.84 -2.32
N ALA A 387 1.69 -11.74 -2.02
CA ALA A 387 1.78 -12.61 -0.85
C ALA A 387 2.96 -13.59 -0.96
N TYR A 388 3.16 -14.22 -2.12
CA TYR A 388 4.32 -15.10 -2.37
C TYR A 388 5.65 -14.34 -2.34
N ALA A 389 5.67 -13.09 -2.76
CA ALA A 389 6.84 -12.22 -2.66
C ALA A 389 7.12 -11.74 -1.23
N GLY A 390 6.29 -12.11 -0.24
CA GLY A 390 6.50 -11.87 1.18
C GLY A 390 5.58 -10.84 1.85
N MET A 391 4.59 -10.28 1.13
CA MET A 391 3.65 -9.31 1.70
C MET A 391 2.19 -9.69 1.41
N ASN A 392 1.58 -10.39 2.37
CA ASN A 392 0.14 -10.64 2.34
C ASN A 392 -0.59 -9.43 2.92
N LEU A 393 -1.20 -8.62 2.04
CA LEU A 393 -1.83 -7.34 2.39
C LEU A 393 -2.83 -7.39 3.56
N MET A 394 -3.55 -8.52 3.71
CA MET A 394 -4.57 -8.65 4.75
C MET A 394 -4.06 -9.35 6.01
N ALA A 395 -2.82 -9.76 6.02
CA ALA A 395 -2.22 -10.51 7.12
C ALA A 395 -0.84 -9.96 7.49
N PRO A 396 -0.75 -8.71 7.99
CA PRO A 396 0.49 -8.24 8.61
C PRO A 396 0.91 -9.22 9.70
N PRO A 397 2.21 -9.49 9.89
CA PRO A 397 2.67 -10.55 10.78
C PRO A 397 2.32 -10.30 12.25
N ASN A 398 2.09 -9.06 12.64
CA ASN A 398 1.68 -8.67 14.00
C ASN A 398 1.19 -7.22 14.03
N VAL A 399 0.86 -6.71 15.23
CA VAL A 399 0.33 -5.36 15.46
C VAL A 399 1.29 -4.24 15.07
N ALA A 400 2.57 -4.53 14.90
CA ALA A 400 3.55 -3.56 14.47
C ALA A 400 3.72 -3.50 12.93
N GLY A 401 2.94 -4.25 12.16
CA GLY A 401 2.94 -4.23 10.68
C GLY A 401 4.08 -5.02 10.03
N TRP A 402 4.51 -4.63 8.85
CA TRP A 402 5.67 -5.12 8.09
C TRP A 402 6.71 -4.01 7.93
N PRO A 403 7.92 -4.30 8.05
CA PRO A 403 8.80 -5.17 8.84
C PRO A 403 9.08 -4.57 10.22
N ALA A 404 8.13 -4.64 11.07
CA ALA A 404 7.95 -3.81 12.23
C ALA A 404 9.03 -3.85 13.30
N TYR A 405 9.57 -5.00 13.61
CA TYR A 405 10.50 -5.13 14.74
C TYR A 405 11.96 -4.85 14.40
N TYR A 406 12.26 -4.57 13.14
CA TYR A 406 13.62 -4.50 12.63
C TYR A 406 13.88 -3.15 11.99
N LEU A 407 13.49 -2.09 12.69
CA LEU A 407 13.61 -0.72 12.18
C LEU A 407 15.04 -0.37 11.80
N TYR A 408 16.04 -0.88 12.51
CA TYR A 408 17.43 -0.63 12.22
C TYR A 408 18.29 -1.85 12.54
N PRO A 409 19.24 -2.25 11.67
CA PRO A 409 19.59 -1.65 10.37
C PRO A 409 18.76 -2.14 9.18
N SER A 410 17.68 -2.88 9.38
CA SER A 410 17.11 -3.78 8.39
C SER A 410 15.73 -3.39 7.87
N TYR A 411 15.23 -2.16 8.09
CA TYR A 411 13.85 -1.76 7.79
C TYR A 411 13.31 -2.26 6.43
N ASP A 412 13.88 -1.80 5.33
CA ASP A 412 13.50 -2.23 3.98
C ASP A 412 14.31 -3.44 3.47
N GLU A 413 15.51 -3.66 4.02
CA GLU A 413 16.36 -4.79 3.65
C GLU A 413 15.74 -6.14 4.02
N LEU A 414 14.81 -6.19 4.98
CA LEU A 414 14.06 -7.41 5.35
C LEU A 414 13.27 -8.02 4.21
N TRP A 415 12.97 -7.25 3.18
CA TRP A 415 12.33 -7.77 1.98
C TRP A 415 13.24 -8.65 1.11
N LEU A 416 14.56 -8.66 1.38
CA LEU A 416 15.55 -9.42 0.62
C LEU A 416 16.32 -10.39 1.54
N ASP A 417 15.99 -11.65 1.47
CA ASP A 417 16.74 -12.74 2.07
C ASP A 417 16.85 -13.92 1.10
N THR A 418 17.47 -15.01 1.54
CA THR A 418 17.67 -16.21 0.72
C THR A 418 16.38 -16.95 0.37
N ALA A 419 15.29 -16.73 1.10
CA ALA A 419 13.97 -17.31 0.84
C ALA A 419 13.11 -16.37 -0.01
N THR A 420 13.08 -15.07 0.31
CA THR A 420 12.21 -14.10 -0.34
C THR A 420 12.74 -13.66 -1.71
N TYR A 421 14.05 -13.53 -1.91
CA TYR A 421 14.61 -13.10 -3.19
C TYR A 421 14.23 -14.00 -4.39
N PRO A 422 14.30 -15.33 -4.30
CA PRO A 422 13.79 -16.21 -5.37
C PRO A 422 12.28 -16.04 -5.61
N GLN A 423 11.48 -15.88 -4.56
CA GLN A 423 10.02 -15.71 -4.68
C GLN A 423 9.67 -14.37 -5.34
N ARG A 424 10.36 -13.30 -4.99
CA ARG A 424 10.23 -11.99 -5.63
C ARG A 424 10.52 -12.07 -7.13
N ASN A 425 11.63 -12.74 -7.50
CA ASN A 425 11.96 -12.96 -8.90
C ASN A 425 10.90 -13.80 -9.62
N ASN A 426 10.39 -14.86 -8.99
CA ASN A 426 9.31 -15.67 -9.56
C ASN A 426 8.04 -14.84 -9.79
N SER A 427 7.67 -13.97 -8.85
CA SER A 427 6.51 -13.08 -9.01
C SER A 427 6.69 -12.09 -10.18
N LEU A 428 7.89 -11.49 -10.34
CA LEU A 428 8.19 -10.63 -11.49
C LEU A 428 8.17 -11.40 -12.81
N LEU A 429 8.73 -12.60 -12.83
CA LEU A 429 8.72 -13.46 -14.02
C LEU A 429 7.29 -13.91 -14.36
N ALA A 430 6.44 -14.14 -13.36
CA ALA A 430 5.03 -14.46 -13.58
C ALA A 430 4.29 -13.32 -14.30
N VAL A 431 4.63 -12.05 -14.03
CA VAL A 431 4.06 -10.91 -14.77
C VAL A 431 4.50 -10.93 -16.24
N VAL A 432 5.78 -11.16 -16.53
CA VAL A 432 6.36 -11.05 -17.89
C VAL A 432 6.06 -12.27 -18.75
N TYR A 433 6.18 -13.48 -18.17
CA TYR A 433 6.03 -14.75 -18.88
C TYR A 433 4.68 -15.42 -18.66
N GLY A 434 4.07 -15.16 -17.50
CA GLY A 434 2.85 -15.84 -17.07
C GLY A 434 1.63 -15.48 -17.90
N SER A 435 0.64 -16.35 -17.82
CA SER A 435 -0.73 -16.10 -18.25
C SER A 435 -1.62 -16.29 -17.03
N VAL A 436 -2.52 -15.38 -16.77
CA VAL A 436 -3.60 -15.58 -15.81
C VAL A 436 -4.79 -16.11 -16.59
N GLU A 437 -5.21 -17.33 -16.28
CA GLU A 437 -6.31 -18.00 -16.97
C GLU A 437 -7.52 -18.08 -16.05
N THR A 438 -8.68 -17.73 -16.58
CA THR A 438 -9.95 -17.92 -15.85
C THR A 438 -10.43 -19.36 -16.02
N PRO A 439 -10.94 -19.99 -14.94
CA PRO A 439 -11.40 -21.38 -15.02
C PRO A 439 -12.63 -21.54 -15.93
N SER A 440 -12.82 -22.75 -16.46
CA SER A 440 -13.94 -23.09 -17.33
C SER A 440 -15.31 -23.11 -16.62
N ASN A 441 -15.30 -23.17 -15.29
CA ASN A 441 -16.51 -23.20 -14.46
C ASN A 441 -16.94 -21.83 -13.93
N THR A 442 -16.52 -20.73 -14.57
CA THR A 442 -17.07 -19.40 -14.26
C THR A 442 -18.56 -19.35 -14.55
N VAL A 443 -19.30 -18.58 -13.76
CA VAL A 443 -20.75 -18.47 -13.90
C VAL A 443 -21.16 -17.30 -14.77
N GLN A 444 -20.36 -16.26 -14.83
CA GLN A 444 -20.65 -15.13 -15.69
C GLN A 444 -20.38 -15.49 -17.14
N PRO A 445 -21.39 -15.40 -18.02
CA PRO A 445 -21.19 -15.67 -19.45
C PRO A 445 -20.06 -14.84 -20.04
N GLY A 446 -19.12 -15.51 -20.70
CA GLY A 446 -17.94 -14.88 -21.31
C GLY A 446 -16.73 -14.70 -20.39
N SER A 447 -16.79 -15.12 -19.12
CA SER A 447 -15.66 -15.09 -18.18
C SER A 447 -14.80 -16.35 -18.20
N ALA A 448 -15.31 -17.46 -18.76
CA ALA A 448 -14.61 -18.74 -18.78
C ALA A 448 -13.49 -18.81 -19.83
N ASP A 449 -12.44 -19.58 -19.53
CA ASP A 449 -11.36 -19.93 -20.45
C ASP A 449 -10.66 -18.72 -21.11
N LEU A 450 -10.63 -17.58 -20.42
CA LEU A 450 -9.90 -16.38 -20.87
C LEU A 450 -8.46 -16.45 -20.40
N ALA A 451 -7.54 -16.01 -21.25
CA ALA A 451 -6.11 -15.93 -20.93
C ALA A 451 -5.63 -14.48 -21.04
N PHE A 452 -5.00 -14.01 -19.98
CA PHE A 452 -4.45 -12.65 -19.89
C PHE A 452 -2.94 -12.71 -19.73
N ARG A 453 -2.24 -12.11 -20.66
CA ARG A 453 -0.77 -12.09 -20.70
C ARG A 453 -0.28 -10.74 -21.20
N VAL A 454 0.83 -10.26 -20.68
CA VAL A 454 1.49 -9.03 -21.15
C VAL A 454 1.76 -9.10 -22.65
N ASP A 455 1.32 -8.08 -23.39
CA ASP A 455 1.72 -7.85 -24.77
C ASP A 455 3.08 -7.14 -24.79
N ILE A 456 4.14 -7.95 -24.88
CA ILE A 456 5.51 -7.44 -24.81
C ILE A 456 5.87 -6.58 -26.03
N ILE A 457 5.21 -6.80 -27.18
CA ILE A 457 5.41 -6.00 -28.38
C ILE A 457 4.78 -4.61 -28.21
N ALA A 458 3.51 -4.57 -27.77
CA ALA A 458 2.84 -3.31 -27.48
C ALA A 458 3.58 -2.50 -26.41
N PHE A 459 4.19 -3.17 -25.42
CA PHE A 459 5.01 -2.51 -24.42
C PHE A 459 6.24 -1.84 -25.02
N VAL A 460 7.06 -2.58 -25.81
CA VAL A 460 8.29 -1.99 -26.38
C VAL A 460 8.01 -0.95 -27.45
N GLN A 461 6.87 -1.01 -28.14
CA GLN A 461 6.45 0.01 -29.09
C GLN A 461 6.19 1.41 -28.47
N GLN A 462 6.08 1.49 -27.13
CA GLN A 462 5.99 2.76 -26.40
C GLN A 462 7.37 3.42 -26.19
N LEU A 463 8.46 2.71 -26.47
CA LEU A 463 9.84 3.18 -26.32
C LEU A 463 10.26 4.05 -27.53
N SER A 464 11.39 4.74 -27.41
CA SER A 464 11.79 5.75 -28.40
C SER A 464 12.09 5.16 -29.79
N ASP A 465 12.85 4.07 -29.83
CA ASP A 465 13.19 3.35 -31.07
C ASP A 465 13.48 1.87 -30.76
N PRO A 466 12.47 1.00 -30.76
CA PRO A 466 12.66 -0.43 -30.50
C PRO A 466 13.44 -1.18 -31.60
N ALA A 467 13.56 -0.61 -32.80
CA ALA A 467 14.32 -1.18 -33.92
C ALA A 467 15.82 -0.95 -33.75
N ASP A 468 16.24 0.13 -33.07
CA ASP A 468 17.65 0.32 -32.68
C ASP A 468 17.94 -0.42 -31.36
N PRO A 469 18.78 -1.47 -31.33
CA PRO A 469 19.06 -2.23 -30.12
C PRO A 469 19.75 -1.40 -29.03
N ASN A 470 20.42 -0.30 -29.35
CA ASN A 470 21.07 0.58 -28.38
C ASN A 470 20.02 1.47 -27.68
N ALA A 471 19.09 2.04 -28.46
CA ALA A 471 17.98 2.81 -27.94
C ALA A 471 17.07 1.92 -27.05
N LEU A 472 16.72 0.73 -27.52
CA LEU A 472 15.91 -0.24 -26.79
C LEU A 472 16.52 -0.58 -25.42
N ILE A 473 17.80 -0.96 -25.36
CA ILE A 473 18.49 -1.26 -24.09
C ILE A 473 18.53 -0.02 -23.18
N THR A 474 18.77 1.15 -23.72
CA THR A 474 18.86 2.39 -22.94
C THR A 474 17.51 2.73 -22.32
N ASP A 475 16.43 2.65 -23.08
CA ASP A 475 15.08 2.93 -22.62
C ASP A 475 14.62 1.90 -21.57
N LEU A 476 14.91 0.62 -21.78
CA LEU A 476 14.61 -0.42 -20.80
C LEU A 476 15.34 -0.20 -19.47
N VAL A 477 16.62 0.17 -19.51
CA VAL A 477 17.40 0.51 -18.31
C VAL A 477 16.77 1.71 -17.58
N ASP A 478 16.43 2.78 -18.30
CA ASP A 478 15.81 3.99 -17.74
C ASP A 478 14.44 3.71 -17.08
N LEU A 479 13.68 2.77 -17.64
CA LEU A 479 12.39 2.37 -17.09
C LEU A 479 12.50 1.43 -15.89
N LEU A 480 13.35 0.42 -16.00
CA LEU A 480 13.41 -0.66 -15.03
C LEU A 480 14.28 -0.34 -13.81
N TYR A 481 15.33 0.44 -13.97
CA TYR A 481 16.32 0.71 -12.92
C TYR A 481 16.27 2.16 -12.45
N VAL A 482 16.58 2.38 -11.19
CA VAL A 482 16.75 3.72 -10.62
C VAL A 482 18.18 4.20 -10.84
N ASN A 483 19.13 3.30 -10.63
CA ASN A 483 20.55 3.58 -10.80
C ASN A 483 20.99 3.15 -12.20
N PRO A 484 21.84 3.94 -12.87
CA PRO A 484 22.38 3.57 -14.17
C PRO A 484 23.28 2.35 -14.04
N ILE A 485 23.24 1.48 -15.03
CA ILE A 485 24.20 0.39 -15.18
C ILE A 485 25.31 0.81 -16.15
N SER A 486 26.48 0.15 -16.07
CA SER A 486 27.61 0.46 -16.93
C SER A 486 27.34 0.17 -18.42
N ASP A 487 28.00 0.90 -19.31
CA ASP A 487 27.90 0.65 -20.74
C ASP A 487 28.38 -0.76 -21.13
N ALA A 488 29.30 -1.34 -20.37
CA ALA A 488 29.74 -2.72 -20.55
C ALA A 488 28.60 -3.71 -20.32
N VAL A 489 27.76 -3.51 -19.28
CA VAL A 489 26.59 -4.35 -19.01
C VAL A 489 25.52 -4.15 -20.09
N LYS A 490 25.27 -2.90 -20.51
CA LYS A 490 24.34 -2.63 -21.62
C LYS A 490 24.76 -3.34 -22.90
N LEU A 491 26.04 -3.27 -23.23
CA LEU A 491 26.60 -3.96 -24.38
C LEU A 491 26.47 -5.47 -24.26
N GLN A 492 26.67 -6.04 -23.06
CA GLN A 492 26.50 -7.47 -22.80
C GLN A 492 25.06 -7.91 -23.00
N LEU A 493 24.08 -7.17 -22.45
CA LEU A 493 22.65 -7.44 -22.65
C LEU A 493 22.29 -7.40 -24.14
N LYS A 494 22.73 -6.37 -24.87
CA LYS A 494 22.52 -6.27 -26.31
C LYS A 494 23.09 -7.47 -27.06
N HIS A 495 24.36 -7.77 -26.86
CA HIS A 495 25.03 -8.87 -27.58
C HIS A 495 24.41 -10.23 -27.29
N PHE A 496 24.09 -10.50 -26.04
CA PHE A 496 23.58 -11.81 -25.63
C PHE A 496 22.15 -12.05 -26.10
N TYR A 497 21.26 -11.08 -25.90
CA TYR A 497 19.84 -11.24 -26.20
C TYR A 497 19.49 -10.79 -27.61
N LEU A 498 19.78 -9.55 -27.99
CA LEU A 498 19.29 -8.99 -29.25
C LEU A 498 20.11 -9.45 -30.46
N LEU A 499 21.42 -9.61 -30.31
CA LEU A 499 22.31 -9.95 -31.42
C LEU A 499 22.71 -11.43 -31.45
N PHE A 500 22.36 -12.25 -30.45
CA PHE A 500 22.81 -13.67 -30.36
C PHE A 500 24.32 -13.85 -30.62
N GLY A 501 25.12 -12.93 -30.08
CA GLY A 501 26.58 -12.95 -30.28
C GLY A 501 27.06 -12.44 -31.64
N GLN A 502 26.16 -11.98 -32.50
CA GLN A 502 26.54 -11.31 -33.76
C GLN A 502 27.15 -9.93 -33.52
N VAL A 503 27.88 -9.40 -34.50
CA VAL A 503 28.64 -8.15 -34.34
C VAL A 503 27.84 -6.91 -34.75
N SER A 504 26.91 -7.06 -35.69
CA SER A 504 26.19 -5.93 -36.29
C SER A 504 24.79 -5.76 -35.73
N ASP A 505 24.42 -4.54 -35.41
CA ASP A 505 23.09 -4.16 -34.91
C ASP A 505 21.96 -4.44 -35.92
N ILE A 506 22.30 -4.53 -37.20
CA ILE A 506 21.37 -4.79 -38.31
C ILE A 506 20.57 -6.09 -38.10
N TYR A 507 21.14 -7.10 -37.45
CA TYR A 507 20.47 -8.38 -37.21
C TYR A 507 19.21 -8.22 -36.35
N TRP A 508 19.26 -7.37 -35.32
CA TRP A 508 18.08 -7.07 -34.51
C TRP A 508 17.10 -6.20 -35.30
N THR A 509 17.59 -5.12 -35.91
CA THR A 509 16.75 -4.17 -36.67
C THR A 509 15.92 -4.89 -37.73
N GLU A 510 16.58 -5.70 -38.60
CA GLU A 510 15.88 -6.48 -39.65
C GLU A 510 14.88 -7.49 -39.07
N ALA A 511 15.22 -8.18 -37.97
CA ALA A 511 14.33 -9.14 -37.34
C ALA A 511 13.10 -8.45 -36.75
N TYR A 512 13.31 -7.34 -36.02
CA TYR A 512 12.22 -6.57 -35.41
C TYR A 512 11.28 -5.97 -36.46
N GLU A 513 11.83 -5.30 -37.48
CA GLU A 513 11.06 -4.70 -38.57
C GLU A 513 10.27 -5.75 -39.36
N ALA A 514 10.88 -6.91 -39.64
CA ALA A 514 10.20 -8.01 -40.31
C ALA A 514 9.04 -8.58 -39.47
N TYR A 515 9.21 -8.70 -38.14
CA TYR A 515 8.12 -9.12 -37.25
C TYR A 515 6.98 -8.11 -37.20
N ILE A 516 7.31 -6.81 -37.10
CA ILE A 516 6.28 -5.75 -37.06
C ILE A 516 5.52 -5.66 -38.39
N ALA A 517 6.19 -5.89 -39.53
CA ALA A 517 5.55 -5.89 -40.84
C ALA A 517 4.59 -7.09 -41.03
N ASP A 518 4.99 -8.28 -40.54
CA ASP A 518 4.16 -9.49 -40.59
C ASP A 518 4.49 -10.40 -39.39
N PRO A 519 3.66 -10.39 -38.33
CA PRO A 519 3.85 -11.27 -37.17
C PRO A 519 3.80 -12.77 -37.50
N ASN A 520 3.24 -13.15 -38.63
CA ASN A 520 3.19 -14.53 -39.14
C ASN A 520 4.26 -14.85 -40.18
N THR A 521 5.26 -13.99 -40.30
CA THR A 521 6.39 -14.15 -41.25
C THR A 521 7.02 -15.54 -41.14
N THR A 522 7.55 -16.04 -42.25
CA THR A 522 8.32 -17.31 -42.26
C THR A 522 9.79 -17.10 -41.86
N ASN A 523 10.22 -15.88 -41.62
CA ASN A 523 11.56 -15.57 -41.12
C ASN A 523 11.69 -16.05 -39.66
N MET A 524 12.44 -17.11 -39.44
CA MET A 524 12.60 -17.73 -38.12
C MET A 524 13.17 -16.77 -37.05
N THR A 525 14.07 -15.88 -37.41
CA THR A 525 14.63 -14.90 -36.47
C THR A 525 13.58 -13.87 -36.07
N ALA A 526 12.79 -13.41 -37.02
CA ALA A 526 11.69 -12.48 -36.75
C ALA A 526 10.61 -13.12 -35.85
N GLN A 527 10.26 -14.38 -36.07
CA GLN A 527 9.30 -15.09 -35.20
C GLN A 527 9.74 -15.16 -33.74
N LEU A 528 11.04 -15.12 -33.45
CA LEU A 528 11.58 -15.16 -32.09
C LEU A 528 11.58 -13.81 -31.38
N VAL A 529 11.28 -12.70 -32.06
CA VAL A 529 11.32 -11.34 -31.49
C VAL A 529 10.53 -11.22 -30.16
N PRO A 530 9.28 -11.71 -30.03
CA PRO A 530 8.59 -11.64 -28.76
C PRO A 530 9.28 -12.43 -27.63
N ASP A 531 9.84 -13.60 -27.93
CA ASP A 531 10.53 -14.43 -26.94
C ASP A 531 11.87 -13.83 -26.54
N ILE A 532 12.62 -13.27 -27.50
CA ILE A 532 13.86 -12.53 -27.24
C ILE A 532 13.62 -11.37 -26.27
N LEU A 533 12.56 -10.58 -26.51
CA LEU A 533 12.19 -9.47 -25.63
C LEU A 533 11.81 -9.97 -24.23
N ARG A 534 11.08 -11.07 -24.12
CA ARG A 534 10.77 -11.67 -22.82
C ARG A 534 12.01 -12.17 -22.11
N TRP A 535 12.94 -12.83 -22.81
CA TRP A 535 14.20 -13.27 -22.20
C TRP A 535 15.04 -12.11 -21.69
N LEU A 536 15.20 -11.06 -22.50
CA LEU A 536 15.93 -9.85 -22.12
C LEU A 536 15.28 -9.20 -20.87
N ILE A 537 13.98 -8.90 -20.94
CA ILE A 537 13.27 -8.21 -19.86
C ILE A 537 13.21 -9.10 -18.62
N GLY A 538 12.94 -10.40 -18.79
CA GLY A 538 12.92 -11.34 -17.67
C GLY A 538 14.26 -11.49 -16.95
N ASP A 539 15.38 -11.36 -17.66
CA ASP A 539 16.70 -11.35 -17.03
C ASP A 539 16.98 -10.01 -16.34
N MET A 540 16.59 -8.89 -16.96
CA MET A 540 16.67 -7.57 -16.33
C MET A 540 15.83 -7.47 -15.06
N GLN A 541 14.70 -8.19 -14.97
CA GLN A 541 13.86 -8.25 -13.78
C GLN A 541 14.54 -8.92 -12.58
N LYS A 542 15.46 -9.83 -12.82
CA LYS A 542 16.21 -10.52 -11.75
C LYS A 542 17.41 -9.74 -11.22
N ALA A 543 17.76 -8.63 -11.86
CA ALA A 543 18.89 -7.81 -11.42
C ALA A 543 18.60 -7.13 -10.08
N ALA A 544 19.62 -6.95 -9.24
CA ALA A 544 19.49 -6.31 -7.93
C ALA A 544 18.92 -4.88 -8.05
N GLU A 545 19.33 -4.16 -9.09
CA GLU A 545 18.87 -2.78 -9.39
C GLU A 545 17.36 -2.68 -9.58
N ARG A 546 16.71 -3.76 -10.04
CA ARG A 546 15.24 -3.80 -10.22
C ARG A 546 14.49 -3.72 -8.90
N HIS A 547 15.06 -4.25 -7.84
CA HIS A 547 14.43 -4.31 -6.53
C HIS A 547 14.54 -3.00 -5.74
N LEU A 548 15.23 -1.99 -6.28
CA LEU A 548 15.45 -0.69 -5.63
C LEU A 548 14.51 0.40 -6.17
N TYR A 549 14.26 1.43 -5.30
CA TYR A 549 13.60 2.68 -5.70
C TYR A 549 14.07 3.94 -4.99
#